data_95f01274d78eaccfade599e2f89e2e87
#
_entry.id   95f01274d78eaccfade599e2f89e2e87
#
_cell.length_a   1.000
_cell.length_b   1.000
_cell.length_c   1.000
_cell.angle_alpha   90.00
_cell.angle_beta   90.00
_cell.angle_gamma   90.00
#
_symmetry.space_group_name_H-M   'P 1'
#
loop_
_entity.id
_entity.type
_entity.pdbx_description
1 polymer ?
#
loop_
_entity_poly.entity_id
_entity_poly.type
_entity_poly.pdbx_seq_one_letter_code
_entity_poly.pdbx_strand_id
1 'polypeptide(L)'
;AGWTIYPPLSALPQAQPGSGLGMTLWLVSMAIFVASSLLGSLNYIVTVINMRTKGMSFSRLPLTIWAFFITAIIGVVSFPVLLSAALLLIMDRSFGTSFFLSDIFIQGEVLHYQGGSPVLYEHLFWFLGHPEVYIVLLPALGITSEVIATNARKPIFGYRAMVASILAIAFLSTIVWGHHMFISGAL
;
A
#
# COMPACT_ATOMS: atom_id res chain seq x y z
N ALA A 1 -6.18 -15.93 9.33
CA ALA A 1 -4.93 -15.51 8.61
C ALA A 1 -4.40 -14.15 9.08
N GLY A 2 -5.01 -13.50 10.05
CA GLY A 2 -4.63 -12.15 10.47
C GLY A 2 -4.87 -11.09 9.39
N TRP A 3 -4.47 -9.84 9.64
CA TRP A 3 -4.70 -8.73 8.71
C TRP A 3 -3.86 -8.81 7.43
N THR A 4 -2.69 -9.47 7.49
CA THR A 4 -1.80 -9.66 6.33
C THR A 4 -2.29 -10.73 5.37
N ILE A 5 -3.23 -11.60 5.81
CA ILE A 5 -3.83 -12.69 5.01
C ILE A 5 -2.84 -13.51 4.19
N TYR A 6 -1.74 -13.91 4.79
CA TYR A 6 -0.71 -14.69 4.11
C TYR A 6 -1.22 -16.05 3.61
N PRO A 7 -0.94 -16.41 2.34
CA PRO A 7 -1.04 -17.78 1.88
C PRO A 7 0.05 -18.64 2.57
N PRO A 8 -0.12 -19.96 2.68
CA PRO A 8 -1.22 -20.75 2.11
C PRO A 8 -2.53 -20.69 2.90
N LEU A 9 -2.50 -20.24 4.15
CA LEU A 9 -3.67 -20.26 5.04
C LEU A 9 -4.88 -19.51 4.46
N SER A 10 -4.64 -18.36 3.83
CA SER A 10 -5.70 -17.55 3.20
C SER A 10 -6.17 -18.10 1.84
N ALA A 11 -5.31 -18.83 1.14
CA ALA A 11 -5.62 -19.36 -0.19
C ALA A 11 -6.45 -20.64 -0.15
N LEU A 12 -6.41 -21.39 0.95
CA LEU A 12 -7.05 -22.69 1.09
C LEU A 12 -8.30 -22.60 1.98
N PRO A 13 -9.51 -22.79 1.45
CA PRO A 13 -10.74 -22.84 2.26
C PRO A 13 -10.68 -23.91 3.36
N GLN A 14 -10.00 -25.03 3.09
CA GLN A 14 -9.85 -26.15 4.03
C GLN A 14 -8.99 -25.78 5.25
N ALA A 15 -8.03 -24.88 5.07
CA ALA A 15 -7.12 -24.44 6.13
C ALA A 15 -7.79 -23.54 7.19
N GLN A 16 -8.95 -22.99 6.86
CA GLN A 16 -9.74 -22.14 7.76
C GLN A 16 -11.22 -22.56 7.76
N PRO A 17 -11.56 -23.64 8.48
CA PRO A 17 -12.95 -24.09 8.57
C PRO A 17 -13.90 -22.99 9.02
N GLY A 18 -15.02 -22.80 8.31
CA GLY A 18 -16.02 -21.79 8.62
C GLY A 18 -15.75 -20.38 8.09
N SER A 19 -14.59 -20.09 7.52
CA SER A 19 -14.23 -18.74 7.04
C SER A 19 -14.24 -18.59 5.50
N GLY A 20 -14.70 -19.56 4.75
CA GLY A 20 -14.62 -19.58 3.29
C GLY A 20 -15.22 -18.34 2.64
N LEU A 21 -16.48 -18.04 2.90
CA LEU A 21 -17.16 -16.86 2.35
C LEU A 21 -16.61 -15.55 2.93
N GLY A 22 -16.34 -15.51 4.24
CA GLY A 22 -15.84 -14.31 4.91
C GLY A 22 -14.51 -13.84 4.32
N MET A 23 -13.56 -14.73 4.08
CA MET A 23 -12.28 -14.39 3.47
C MET A 23 -12.43 -13.91 2.03
N THR A 24 -13.30 -14.53 1.26
CA THR A 24 -13.57 -14.10 -0.12
C THR A 24 -14.21 -12.71 -0.17
N LEU A 25 -15.18 -12.42 0.70
CA LEU A 25 -15.80 -11.10 0.81
C LEU A 25 -14.78 -10.05 1.27
N TRP A 26 -13.89 -10.41 2.19
CA TRP A 26 -12.82 -9.52 2.63
C TRP A 26 -11.88 -9.16 1.46
N LEU A 27 -11.45 -10.14 0.66
CA LEU A 27 -10.61 -9.91 -0.52
C LEU A 27 -11.30 -9.04 -1.58
N VAL A 28 -12.58 -9.28 -1.84
CA VAL A 28 -13.37 -8.43 -2.75
C VAL A 28 -13.48 -7.01 -2.22
N SER A 29 -13.73 -6.84 -0.91
CA SER A 29 -13.79 -5.51 -0.31
C SER A 29 -12.46 -4.77 -0.39
N MET A 30 -11.35 -5.46 -0.21
CA MET A 30 -10.01 -4.89 -0.38
C MET A 30 -9.74 -4.50 -1.83
N ALA A 31 -10.13 -5.29 -2.79
CA ALA A 31 -9.99 -4.95 -4.22
C ALA A 31 -10.76 -3.66 -4.56
N ILE A 32 -12.00 -3.52 -4.08
CA ILE A 32 -12.81 -2.30 -4.27
C ILE A 32 -12.18 -1.11 -3.55
N PHE A 33 -11.73 -1.28 -2.30
CA PHE A 33 -11.06 -0.25 -1.53
C PHE A 33 -9.81 0.27 -2.25
N VAL A 34 -8.96 -0.62 -2.74
CA VAL A 34 -7.73 -0.25 -3.47
C VAL A 34 -8.04 0.48 -4.77
N ALA A 35 -9.03 0.00 -5.54
CA ALA A 35 -9.47 0.69 -6.75
C ALA A 35 -9.97 2.12 -6.45
N SER A 36 -10.77 2.29 -5.40
CA SER A 36 -11.24 3.60 -4.94
C SER A 36 -10.10 4.51 -4.51
N SER A 37 -9.13 3.99 -3.75
CA SER A 37 -7.96 4.74 -3.28
C SER A 37 -7.05 5.18 -4.43
N LEU A 38 -6.93 4.34 -5.47
CA LEU A 38 -6.20 4.68 -6.69
C LEU A 38 -6.85 5.86 -7.42
N LEU A 39 -8.18 5.83 -7.59
CA LEU A 39 -8.93 6.93 -8.20
C LEU A 39 -8.81 8.21 -7.37
N GLY A 40 -8.87 8.13 -6.05
CA GLY A 40 -8.63 9.26 -5.15
C GLY A 40 -7.23 9.84 -5.32
N SER A 41 -6.21 9.00 -5.41
CA SER A 41 -4.83 9.43 -5.65
C SER A 41 -4.67 10.16 -7.00
N LEU A 42 -5.27 9.62 -8.06
CA LEU A 42 -5.30 10.30 -9.37
C LEU A 42 -5.99 11.66 -9.30
N ASN A 43 -7.10 11.76 -8.57
CA ASN A 43 -7.81 13.03 -8.38
C ASN A 43 -6.92 14.08 -7.71
N TYR A 44 -6.20 13.73 -6.61
CA TYR A 44 -5.26 14.65 -5.98
C TYR A 44 -4.16 15.11 -6.93
N ILE A 45 -3.56 14.20 -7.69
CA ILE A 45 -2.49 14.51 -8.65
C ILE A 45 -2.98 15.49 -9.70
N VAL A 46 -4.12 15.18 -10.35
CA VAL A 46 -4.69 16.02 -11.40
C VAL A 46 -5.07 17.40 -10.86
N THR A 47 -5.68 17.44 -9.68
CA THR A 47 -6.05 18.71 -9.02
C THR A 47 -4.82 19.59 -8.78
N VAL A 48 -3.76 19.02 -8.20
CA VAL A 48 -2.55 19.79 -7.89
C VAL A 48 -1.80 20.21 -9.17
N ILE A 49 -1.79 19.39 -10.20
CA ILE A 49 -1.09 19.74 -11.44
C ILE A 49 -1.88 20.78 -12.26
N ASN A 50 -3.18 20.57 -12.45
CA ASN A 50 -3.96 21.29 -13.47
C ASN A 50 -4.83 22.39 -12.88
N MET A 51 -5.21 22.33 -11.61
CA MET A 51 -6.23 23.18 -11.03
C MET A 51 -5.69 24.21 -10.02
N ARG A 52 -4.39 24.47 -10.03
CA ARG A 52 -3.81 25.53 -9.20
C ARG A 52 -4.33 26.92 -9.65
N THR A 53 -4.57 27.77 -8.66
CA THR A 53 -4.94 29.18 -8.92
C THR A 53 -3.80 29.93 -9.64
N LYS A 54 -4.14 30.96 -10.38
CA LYS A 54 -3.15 31.80 -11.06
C LYS A 54 -2.12 32.37 -10.08
N GLY A 55 -0.83 32.20 -10.38
CA GLY A 55 0.27 32.66 -9.51
C GLY A 55 0.72 31.65 -8.46
N MET A 56 0.02 30.54 -8.27
CA MET A 56 0.43 29.47 -7.37
C MET A 56 1.34 28.47 -8.10
N SER A 57 2.63 28.77 -8.12
CA SER A 57 3.66 27.84 -8.59
C SER A 57 3.93 26.74 -7.57
N PHE A 58 4.59 25.65 -7.97
CA PHE A 58 5.00 24.59 -7.05
C PHE A 58 5.81 25.09 -5.84
N SER A 59 6.68 26.09 -6.05
CA SER A 59 7.47 26.69 -4.98
C SER A 59 6.65 27.52 -3.97
N ARG A 60 5.37 27.74 -4.22
CA ARG A 60 4.43 28.48 -3.36
C ARG A 60 3.33 27.63 -2.79
N LEU A 61 3.33 26.32 -3.06
CA LEU A 61 2.35 25.40 -2.50
C LEU A 61 2.52 25.33 -0.98
N PRO A 62 1.42 25.31 -0.21
CA PRO A 62 1.46 24.95 1.21
C PRO A 62 2.14 23.59 1.41
N LEU A 63 2.83 23.39 2.53
CA LEU A 63 3.51 22.13 2.82
C LEU A 63 2.52 20.96 2.92
N THR A 64 1.32 21.22 3.44
CA THR A 64 0.21 20.25 3.44
C THR A 64 -0.13 19.77 2.04
N ILE A 65 -0.21 20.68 1.06
CA ILE A 65 -0.51 20.31 -0.34
C ILE A 65 0.61 19.49 -0.95
N TRP A 66 1.87 19.82 -0.66
CA TRP A 66 3.00 18.97 -1.03
C TRP A 66 2.88 17.56 -0.44
N ALA A 67 2.55 17.47 0.85
CA ALA A 67 2.39 16.18 1.52
C ALA A 67 1.29 15.33 0.86
N PHE A 68 0.11 15.89 0.61
CA PHE A 68 -0.97 15.17 -0.10
C PHE A 68 -0.60 14.81 -1.54
N PHE A 69 0.08 15.70 -2.25
CA PHE A 69 0.50 15.43 -3.64
C PHE A 69 1.49 14.28 -3.71
N ILE A 70 2.51 14.27 -2.86
CA ILE A 70 3.51 13.21 -2.80
C ILE A 70 2.88 11.89 -2.32
N THR A 71 2.00 11.94 -1.32
CA THR A 71 1.22 10.78 -0.85
C THR A 71 0.40 10.17 -2.00
N ALA A 72 -0.22 11.00 -2.82
CA ALA A 72 -0.99 10.51 -3.97
C ALA A 72 -0.09 9.83 -5.02
N ILE A 73 1.13 10.31 -5.23
CA ILE A 73 2.11 9.65 -6.11
C ILE A 73 2.50 8.28 -5.57
N ILE A 74 2.79 8.16 -4.27
CA ILE A 74 3.04 6.86 -3.62
C ILE A 74 1.84 5.93 -3.84
N GLY A 75 0.62 6.44 -3.64
CA GLY A 75 -0.61 5.68 -3.84
C GLY A 75 -0.75 5.12 -5.26
N VAL A 76 -0.52 5.93 -6.29
CA VAL A 76 -0.60 5.48 -7.70
C VAL A 76 0.43 4.39 -8.00
N VAL A 77 1.61 4.44 -7.38
CA VAL A 77 2.65 3.42 -7.57
C VAL A 77 2.34 2.13 -6.84
N SER A 78 1.82 2.20 -5.61
CA SER A 78 1.73 1.04 -4.73
C SER A 78 0.35 0.37 -4.70
N PHE A 79 -0.76 1.10 -4.84
CA PHE A 79 -2.10 0.50 -4.84
C PHE A 79 -2.34 -0.55 -5.94
N PRO A 80 -1.89 -0.38 -7.21
CA PRO A 80 -2.06 -1.41 -8.22
C PRO A 80 -1.38 -2.74 -7.88
N VAL A 81 -0.26 -2.69 -7.15
CA VAL A 81 0.49 -3.88 -6.75
C VAL A 81 -0.30 -4.68 -5.70
N LEU A 82 -0.90 -4.02 -4.69
CA LEU A 82 -1.78 -4.71 -3.76
C LEU A 82 -3.06 -5.22 -4.44
N LEU A 83 -3.60 -4.49 -5.41
CA LEU A 83 -4.75 -4.95 -6.18
C LEU A 83 -4.44 -6.27 -6.87
N SER A 84 -3.26 -6.38 -7.51
CA SER A 84 -2.84 -7.63 -8.15
C SER A 84 -2.70 -8.77 -7.13
N ALA A 85 -2.14 -8.52 -5.94
CA ALA A 85 -2.08 -9.52 -4.88
C ALA A 85 -3.47 -10.04 -4.48
N ALA A 86 -4.44 -9.15 -4.29
CA ALA A 86 -5.80 -9.52 -3.92
C ALA A 86 -6.49 -10.32 -5.04
N LEU A 87 -6.35 -9.90 -6.29
CA LEU A 87 -6.95 -10.62 -7.43
C LEU A 87 -6.34 -12.00 -7.64
N LEU A 88 -5.01 -12.12 -7.59
CA LEU A 88 -4.34 -13.41 -7.72
C LEU A 88 -4.70 -14.36 -6.57
N LEU A 89 -4.87 -13.84 -5.35
CA LEU A 89 -5.30 -14.65 -4.21
C LEU A 89 -6.77 -15.10 -4.35
N ILE A 90 -7.65 -14.27 -4.91
CA ILE A 90 -9.01 -14.66 -5.26
C ILE A 90 -8.99 -15.78 -6.31
N MET A 91 -8.10 -15.72 -7.29
CA MET A 91 -7.95 -16.75 -8.30
C MET A 91 -7.50 -18.09 -7.68
N ASP A 92 -6.51 -18.06 -6.79
CA ASP A 92 -6.05 -19.27 -6.08
C ASP A 92 -7.19 -19.89 -5.25
N ARG A 93 -8.00 -19.07 -4.58
CA ARG A 93 -9.12 -19.54 -3.76
C ARG A 93 -10.31 -20.11 -4.54
N SER A 94 -10.62 -19.48 -5.68
CA SER A 94 -11.91 -19.67 -6.35
C SER A 94 -11.81 -20.44 -7.68
N PHE A 95 -10.64 -20.39 -8.32
CA PHE A 95 -10.44 -20.95 -9.66
C PHE A 95 -9.36 -22.05 -9.71
N GLY A 96 -8.79 -22.43 -8.56
CA GLY A 96 -7.80 -23.50 -8.47
C GLY A 96 -6.45 -23.17 -9.13
N THR A 97 -6.11 -21.90 -9.24
CA THR A 97 -4.76 -21.47 -9.65
C THR A 97 -3.77 -21.65 -8.50
N SER A 98 -2.48 -21.51 -8.77
CA SER A 98 -1.41 -21.71 -7.79
C SER A 98 -0.35 -20.61 -7.81
N PHE A 99 -0.75 -19.35 -7.92
CA PHE A 99 0.19 -18.23 -7.90
C PHE A 99 1.00 -18.14 -6.60
N PHE A 100 0.34 -18.46 -5.47
CA PHE A 100 0.91 -18.35 -4.13
C PHE A 100 1.02 -19.68 -3.40
N LEU A 101 0.72 -20.78 -4.08
CA LEU A 101 0.70 -22.12 -3.51
C LEU A 101 1.86 -22.96 -4.06
N SER A 102 2.66 -23.50 -3.15
CA SER A 102 3.64 -24.57 -3.39
C SER A 102 3.11 -25.89 -2.82
N ASP A 103 3.87 -26.97 -2.93
CA ASP A 103 3.53 -28.21 -2.25
C ASP A 103 3.34 -27.99 -0.74
N ILE A 104 2.20 -28.45 -0.22
CA ILE A 104 1.77 -28.19 1.16
C ILE A 104 1.37 -29.50 1.82
N PHE A 105 1.79 -29.67 3.07
CA PHE A 105 1.34 -30.77 3.92
C PHE A 105 0.14 -30.34 4.75
N ILE A 106 -1.01 -31.00 4.57
CA ILE A 106 -2.19 -30.79 5.38
C ILE A 106 -2.67 -32.14 5.93
N GLN A 107 -2.73 -32.27 7.25
CA GLN A 107 -3.23 -33.48 7.95
C GLN A 107 -2.53 -34.79 7.54
N GLY A 108 -1.26 -34.71 7.16
CA GLY A 108 -0.46 -35.87 6.76
C GLY A 108 -0.51 -36.19 5.27
N GLU A 109 -1.28 -35.46 4.48
CA GLU A 109 -1.32 -35.55 3.02
C GLU A 109 -0.56 -34.41 2.35
N VAL A 110 0.08 -34.71 1.22
CA VAL A 110 0.73 -33.71 0.38
C VAL A 110 -0.25 -33.21 -0.66
N LEU A 111 -0.54 -31.92 -0.63
CA LEU A 111 -1.23 -31.24 -1.73
C LEU A 111 -0.19 -30.69 -2.69
N HIS A 112 -0.16 -31.24 -3.89
CA HIS A 112 0.75 -30.81 -4.95
C HIS A 112 0.18 -29.65 -5.73
N TYR A 113 0.93 -28.54 -5.78
CA TYR A 113 0.62 -27.36 -6.58
C TYR A 113 1.75 -27.06 -7.55
N GLN A 114 1.43 -26.48 -8.70
CA GLN A 114 2.41 -26.23 -9.76
C GLN A 114 3.04 -24.85 -9.63
N GLY A 115 4.07 -24.75 -8.80
CA GLY A 115 5.09 -23.72 -8.97
C GLY A 115 4.82 -22.32 -8.40
N GLY A 116 3.86 -22.16 -7.49
CA GLY A 116 3.62 -20.89 -6.81
C GLY A 116 4.54 -20.65 -5.59
N SER A 117 4.47 -19.45 -5.02
CA SER A 117 5.21 -19.13 -3.80
C SER A 117 4.47 -18.14 -2.90
N PRO A 118 4.28 -18.45 -1.61
CA PRO A 118 3.78 -17.50 -0.62
C PRO A 118 4.62 -16.23 -0.53
N VAL A 119 5.92 -16.32 -0.78
CA VAL A 119 6.85 -15.17 -0.77
C VAL A 119 6.49 -14.15 -1.83
N LEU A 120 5.97 -14.58 -3.00
CA LEU A 120 5.48 -13.65 -4.01
C LEU A 120 4.33 -12.79 -3.47
N TYR A 121 3.39 -13.40 -2.72
CA TYR A 121 2.32 -12.64 -2.07
C TYR A 121 2.89 -11.62 -1.08
N GLU A 122 3.85 -12.01 -0.26
CA GLU A 122 4.46 -11.12 0.73
C GLU A 122 5.11 -9.90 0.08
N HIS A 123 5.82 -10.08 -1.02
CA HIS A 123 6.38 -8.96 -1.79
C HIS A 123 5.29 -8.02 -2.32
N LEU A 124 4.26 -8.57 -2.96
CA LEU A 124 3.15 -7.77 -3.51
C LEU A 124 2.38 -7.05 -2.40
N PHE A 125 2.17 -7.69 -1.25
CA PHE A 125 1.49 -7.10 -0.10
C PHE A 125 2.32 -5.96 0.51
N TRP A 126 3.59 -6.21 0.81
CA TRP A 126 4.43 -5.23 1.52
C TRP A 126 4.92 -4.09 0.63
N PHE A 127 4.88 -4.26 -0.69
CA PHE A 127 5.14 -3.16 -1.62
C PHE A 127 4.13 -2.00 -1.45
N LEU A 128 2.91 -2.27 -1.01
CA LEU A 128 2.01 -1.24 -0.47
C LEU A 128 2.13 -1.13 1.06
N GLY A 129 2.18 -2.25 1.77
CA GLY A 129 2.03 -2.28 3.24
C GLY A 129 2.99 -1.36 3.98
N HIS A 130 4.23 -1.23 3.52
CA HIS A 130 5.15 -0.26 4.09
C HIS A 130 4.86 1.19 3.60
N PRO A 131 4.73 1.48 2.31
CA PRO A 131 4.31 2.81 1.86
C PRO A 131 2.99 3.30 2.46
N GLU A 132 2.07 2.41 2.83
CA GLU A 132 0.80 2.77 3.46
C GLU A 132 0.99 3.57 4.74
N VAL A 133 1.95 3.23 5.60
CA VAL A 133 2.22 3.98 6.83
C VAL A 133 2.70 5.40 6.52
N TYR A 134 3.42 5.59 5.41
CA TYR A 134 3.85 6.92 4.96
C TYR A 134 2.74 7.69 4.25
N ILE A 135 1.80 7.01 3.61
CA ILE A 135 0.57 7.61 3.08
C ILE A 135 -0.24 8.28 4.19
N VAL A 136 -0.22 7.73 5.40
CA VAL A 136 -0.85 8.33 6.59
C VAL A 136 0.06 9.40 7.22
N LEU A 137 1.34 9.13 7.35
CA LEU A 137 2.30 9.99 8.07
C LEU A 137 2.55 11.32 7.37
N LEU A 138 2.78 11.30 6.04
CA LEU A 138 3.16 12.52 5.30
C LEU A 138 2.10 13.64 5.38
N PRO A 139 0.80 13.38 5.15
CA PRO A 139 -0.23 14.38 5.36
C PRO A 139 -0.26 14.93 6.78
N ALA A 140 -0.11 14.06 7.79
CA ALA A 140 -0.06 14.46 9.19
C ALA A 140 1.11 15.43 9.46
N LEU A 141 2.30 15.15 8.93
CA LEU A 141 3.48 16.02 9.05
C LEU A 141 3.25 17.38 8.35
N GLY A 142 2.63 17.37 7.17
CA GLY A 142 2.28 18.59 6.43
C GLY A 142 1.32 19.48 7.23
N ILE A 143 0.22 18.90 7.69
CA ILE A 143 -0.80 19.60 8.50
C ILE A 143 -0.16 20.13 9.79
N THR A 144 0.57 19.30 10.52
CA THR A 144 1.23 19.71 11.79
C THR A 144 2.17 20.88 11.57
N SER A 145 2.97 20.88 10.50
CA SER A 145 3.90 21.96 10.18
C SER A 145 3.16 23.29 9.97
N GLU A 146 2.03 23.30 9.28
CA GLU A 146 1.25 24.51 9.05
C GLU A 146 0.49 24.97 10.29
N VAL A 147 -0.04 24.04 11.09
CA VAL A 147 -0.68 24.38 12.37
C VAL A 147 0.31 25.05 13.30
N ILE A 148 1.53 24.52 13.41
CA ILE A 148 2.59 25.11 14.23
C ILE A 148 2.98 26.51 13.71
N ALA A 149 3.20 26.65 12.40
CA ALA A 149 3.57 27.91 11.79
C ALA A 149 2.48 29.00 12.01
N THR A 150 1.22 28.61 11.83
CA THR A 150 0.07 29.50 12.04
C THR A 150 -0.04 29.97 13.50
N ASN A 151 0.05 29.05 14.46
CA ASN A 151 -0.02 29.38 15.87
C ASN A 151 1.18 30.18 16.35
N ALA A 152 2.38 29.89 15.83
CA ALA A 152 3.58 30.67 16.09
C ALA A 152 3.61 32.03 15.39
N ARG A 153 2.69 32.28 14.45
CA ARG A 153 2.65 33.46 13.58
C ARG A 153 3.99 33.71 12.87
N LYS A 154 4.65 32.64 12.43
CA LYS A 154 5.94 32.70 11.74
C LYS A 154 5.90 31.81 10.49
N PRO A 155 6.64 32.15 9.43
CA PRO A 155 6.77 31.30 8.27
C PRO A 155 7.47 29.99 8.64
N ILE A 156 7.20 28.94 7.86
CA ILE A 156 7.87 27.63 8.03
C ILE A 156 9.37 27.82 7.81
N PHE A 157 10.16 27.43 8.79
CA PHE A 157 11.62 27.47 8.70
C PHE A 157 12.10 26.40 7.70
N GLY A 158 12.97 26.82 6.77
CA GLY A 158 13.59 25.89 5.83
C GLY A 158 12.60 25.21 4.87
N TYR A 159 11.57 25.91 4.39
CA TYR A 159 10.52 25.38 3.53
C TYR A 159 11.04 24.43 2.43
N ARG A 160 12.10 24.84 1.69
CA ARG A 160 12.67 24.01 0.62
C ARG A 160 13.26 22.70 1.16
N ALA A 161 13.92 22.74 2.32
CA ALA A 161 14.46 21.56 2.97
C ALA A 161 13.33 20.64 3.44
N MET A 162 12.21 21.19 3.97
CA MET A 162 11.03 20.41 4.35
C MET A 162 10.40 19.71 3.16
N VAL A 163 10.25 20.39 2.02
CA VAL A 163 9.75 19.76 0.78
C VAL A 163 10.70 18.66 0.31
N ALA A 164 12.02 18.91 0.31
CA ALA A 164 13.01 17.90 -0.06
C ALA A 164 12.97 16.69 0.87
N SER A 165 12.76 16.88 2.17
CA SER A 165 12.61 15.79 3.15
C SER A 165 11.37 14.94 2.88
N ILE A 166 10.22 15.55 2.56
CA ILE A 166 9.00 14.82 2.18
C ILE A 166 9.26 13.95 0.94
N LEU A 167 9.93 14.52 -0.08
CA LEU A 167 10.29 13.78 -1.29
C LEU A 167 11.25 12.63 -1.00
N ALA A 168 12.27 12.86 -0.17
CA ALA A 168 13.23 11.82 0.21
C ALA A 168 12.57 10.69 1.00
N ILE A 169 11.70 11.00 1.97
CA ILE A 169 10.93 9.99 2.72
C ILE A 169 10.06 9.17 1.75
N ALA A 170 9.34 9.82 0.85
CA ALA A 170 8.50 9.16 -0.13
C ALA A 170 9.29 8.19 -1.01
N PHE A 171 10.43 8.63 -1.55
CA PHE A 171 11.31 7.77 -2.35
C PHE A 171 11.85 6.58 -1.56
N LEU A 172 12.40 6.82 -0.38
CA LEU A 172 12.94 5.75 0.45
C LEU A 172 11.86 4.76 0.89
N SER A 173 10.64 5.22 1.17
CA SER A 173 9.54 4.37 1.59
C SER A 173 9.16 3.31 0.55
N THR A 174 9.41 3.58 -0.72
CA THR A 174 9.07 2.65 -1.80
C THR A 174 10.11 1.54 -2.04
N ILE A 175 11.25 1.58 -1.36
CA ILE A 175 12.34 0.60 -1.54
C ILE A 175 12.67 -0.23 -0.29
N VAL A 176 12.01 0.03 0.84
CA VAL A 176 12.37 -0.60 2.13
C VAL A 176 11.41 -1.69 2.60
N TRP A 177 10.39 -2.06 1.81
CA TRP A 177 9.36 -3.01 2.25
C TRP A 177 9.90 -4.38 2.69
N GLY A 178 11.08 -4.78 2.24
CA GLY A 178 11.68 -6.08 2.56
C GLY A 178 11.91 -6.31 4.07
N HIS A 179 11.99 -5.24 4.88
CA HIS A 179 12.17 -5.41 6.33
C HIS A 179 10.95 -6.04 7.03
N HIS A 180 9.80 -6.12 6.39
CA HIS A 180 8.64 -6.87 6.88
C HIS A 180 8.75 -8.39 6.61
N MET A 181 9.80 -8.83 5.90
CA MET A 181 9.91 -10.19 5.37
C MET A 181 11.15 -10.95 5.87
N PHE A 182 11.80 -10.50 6.94
CA PHE A 182 13.01 -11.12 7.45
C PHE A 182 12.84 -12.59 7.87
N ILE A 183 11.67 -12.98 8.34
CA ILE A 183 11.39 -14.34 8.81
C ILE A 183 10.89 -15.24 7.67
N SER A 184 10.49 -14.68 6.54
CA SER A 184 9.97 -15.45 5.41
C SER A 184 11.02 -16.24 4.63
N GLY A 185 12.29 -16.04 4.92
CA GLY A 185 13.39 -16.66 4.18
C GLY A 185 13.61 -16.11 2.77
N ALA A 186 13.06 -14.93 2.49
CA ALA A 186 13.16 -14.27 1.19
C ALA A 186 14.40 -13.37 1.04
N LEU A 187 15.15 -13.17 2.12
CA LEU A 187 16.35 -12.33 2.20
C LEU A 187 17.53 -13.12 2.73
#